data_62dfc53051365b3dc11a195e4d351de6
#
_entry.id   62dfc53051365b3dc11a195e4d351de6
#
_cell.length_a   1.000
_cell.length_b   1.000
_cell.length_c   1.000
_cell.angle_alpha   90.00
_cell.angle_beta   90.00
_cell.angle_gamma   90.00
#
_symmetry.space_group_name_H-M   'P 1'
#
loop_
_entity.id
_entity.type
_entity.pdbx_description
1 polymer ?
#
loop_
_entity_poly.entity_id
_entity_poly.type
_entity_poly.pdbx_seq_one_letter_code
_entity_poly.pdbx_strand_id
1 'polypeptide(L)'
;NVLPSAQYWDHWTIETFAYTAWTHRPLGVMVLDLAYRTGVPWNESHFDNAKFNSLMDTADATLDVAKRKLVLKQVEELMQEEGPIVQPVWRAVFTGVNKRVKGFKMHPTNYFFCEEWSV
;
A
#
# COMPACT_ATOMS: atom_id res chain seq x y z
N ASN A 1 1.44 0.37 23.41
CA ASN A 1 0.84 1.71 23.46
C ASN A 1 -0.21 1.85 22.36
N VAL A 2 -1.44 2.20 22.69
CA VAL A 2 -2.51 2.46 21.71
C VAL A 2 -2.78 3.96 21.73
N LEU A 3 -2.52 4.62 20.62
CA LEU A 3 -2.74 6.05 20.47
C LEU A 3 -4.08 6.33 19.77
N PRO A 4 -4.76 7.44 20.10
CA PRO A 4 -5.82 7.97 19.26
C PRO A 4 -5.33 8.19 17.82
N SER A 5 -6.18 7.96 16.83
CA SER A 5 -5.79 8.01 15.41
C SER A 5 -5.09 9.34 15.02
N ALA A 6 -5.60 10.48 15.49
CA ALA A 6 -4.99 11.77 15.20
C ALA A 6 -3.54 11.86 15.72
N GLN A 7 -3.30 11.42 16.95
CA GLN A 7 -1.95 11.42 17.52
C GLN A 7 -1.02 10.41 16.85
N TYR A 8 -1.55 9.24 16.44
CA TYR A 8 -0.76 8.24 15.72
C TYR A 8 -0.19 8.80 14.42
N TRP A 9 -0.98 9.48 13.63
CA TRP A 9 -0.54 10.02 12.35
C TRP A 9 0.47 11.18 12.46
N ASP A 10 0.62 11.78 13.64
CA ASP A 10 1.68 12.77 13.89
C ASP A 10 3.05 12.12 14.16
N HIS A 11 3.07 10.84 14.53
CA HIS A 11 4.29 10.16 14.99
C HIS A 11 4.63 8.86 14.25
N TRP A 12 3.75 8.33 13.44
CA TRP A 12 3.85 6.99 12.84
C TRP A 12 5.14 6.72 12.05
N THR A 13 5.76 7.76 11.48
CA THR A 13 7.00 7.66 10.72
C THR A 13 8.27 7.79 11.58
N ILE A 14 8.14 8.03 12.88
CA ILE A 14 9.30 8.19 13.78
C ILE A 14 9.30 7.16 14.93
N GLU A 15 8.28 6.32 15.01
CA GLU A 15 8.20 5.27 16.02
C GLU A 15 9.20 4.14 15.71
N THR A 16 9.86 3.62 16.74
CA THR A 16 10.81 2.51 16.60
C THR A 16 10.14 1.22 16.12
N PHE A 17 8.88 1.02 16.52
CA PHE A 17 8.07 -0.12 16.12
C PHE A 17 6.60 0.27 16.11
N ALA A 18 5.96 0.18 14.97
CA ALA A 18 4.56 0.57 14.80
C ALA A 18 3.79 -0.46 13.96
N TYR A 19 2.46 -0.42 14.10
CA TYR A 19 1.55 -1.15 13.24
C TYR A 19 0.77 -0.16 12.39
N THR A 20 1.00 -0.20 11.09
CA THR A 20 0.33 0.66 10.11
C THR A 20 -0.50 -0.15 9.14
N ALA A 21 -1.74 0.27 8.92
CA ALA A 21 -2.61 -0.34 7.93
C ALA A 21 -2.60 0.48 6.63
N TRP A 22 -2.03 -0.08 5.60
CA TRP A 22 -2.09 0.49 4.26
C TRP A 22 -3.38 0.08 3.55
N THR A 23 -4.02 1.04 2.89
CA THR A 23 -5.18 0.76 2.04
C THR A 23 -4.71 0.25 0.68
N HIS A 24 -5.53 -0.60 0.07
CA HIS A 24 -5.28 -1.14 -1.26
C HIS A 24 -5.03 -0.04 -2.30
N ARG A 25 -4.12 -0.29 -3.22
CA ARG A 25 -3.84 0.54 -4.40
C ARG A 25 -4.03 -0.28 -5.67
N PRO A 26 -4.44 0.34 -6.80
CA PRO A 26 -4.64 -0.36 -8.07
C PRO A 26 -3.40 -1.06 -8.62
N LEU A 27 -2.22 -0.50 -8.34
CA LEU A 27 -0.94 -1.03 -8.80
C LEU A 27 -0.01 -1.27 -7.61
N GLY A 28 0.70 -2.40 -7.62
CA GLY A 28 1.68 -2.75 -6.58
C GLY A 28 2.78 -1.70 -6.39
N VAL A 29 3.28 -1.12 -7.47
CA VAL A 29 4.27 -0.04 -7.43
C VAL A 29 3.84 1.17 -6.60
N MET A 30 2.56 1.49 -6.54
CA MET A 30 2.08 2.70 -5.86
C MET A 30 2.34 2.71 -4.35
N VAL A 31 2.21 1.55 -3.68
CA VAL A 31 2.55 1.46 -2.25
C VAL A 31 4.05 1.44 -2.06
N LEU A 32 4.77 0.70 -2.90
CA LEU A 32 6.21 0.57 -2.83
C LEU A 32 6.91 1.92 -3.00
N ASP A 33 6.45 2.75 -3.94
CA ASP A 33 6.97 4.10 -4.16
C ASP A 33 6.68 5.05 -2.99
N LEU A 34 5.48 4.97 -2.44
CA LEU A 34 5.06 5.87 -1.36
C LEU A 34 5.70 5.55 -0.02
N ALA A 35 5.95 4.25 0.25
CA ALA A 35 6.28 3.78 1.59
C ALA A 35 7.72 3.29 1.76
N TYR A 36 8.42 2.91 0.68
CA TYR A 36 9.70 2.20 0.82
C TYR A 36 10.86 2.77 0.00
N ARG A 37 10.63 3.73 -0.88
CA ARG A 37 11.75 4.45 -1.52
C ARG A 37 12.53 5.25 -0.49
N THR A 38 13.83 5.32 -0.68
CA THR A 38 14.70 6.14 0.14
C THR A 38 14.24 7.60 0.18
N GLY A 39 14.08 8.13 1.38
CA GLY A 39 13.79 9.54 1.60
C GLY A 39 12.36 10.00 1.32
N VAL A 40 11.43 9.10 0.96
CA VAL A 40 10.01 9.49 0.82
C VAL A 40 9.38 9.75 2.20
N PRO A 41 8.44 10.70 2.31
CA PRO A 41 7.89 11.11 3.60
C PRO A 41 7.16 10.01 4.37
N TRP A 42 6.65 8.98 3.69
CA TRP A 42 5.89 7.90 4.29
C TRP A 42 6.68 6.60 4.47
N ASN A 43 8.00 6.69 4.37
CA ASN A 43 8.88 5.56 4.63
C ASN A 43 9.07 5.37 6.16
N GLU A 44 8.04 4.78 6.79
CA GLU A 44 8.02 4.52 8.23
C GLU A 44 9.09 3.51 8.69
N SER A 45 9.55 2.66 7.79
CA SER A 45 10.61 1.69 8.07
C SER A 45 12.02 2.28 7.98
N HIS A 46 12.16 3.50 7.49
CA HIS A 46 13.44 4.13 7.15
C HIS A 46 14.31 3.28 6.21
N PHE A 47 13.66 2.44 5.39
CA PHE A 47 14.32 1.58 4.45
C PHE A 47 15.15 2.39 3.46
N ASP A 48 16.43 2.08 3.37
CA ASP A 48 17.38 2.75 2.47
C ASP A 48 18.16 1.68 1.70
N ASN A 49 17.77 1.45 0.45
CA ASN A 49 18.40 0.43 -0.38
C ASN A 49 18.47 0.88 -1.84
N ALA A 50 19.69 1.12 -2.32
CA ALA A 50 19.92 1.61 -3.68
C ALA A 50 19.46 0.61 -4.76
N LYS A 51 19.56 -0.70 -4.51
CA LYS A 51 19.08 -1.73 -5.43
C LYS A 51 17.55 -1.71 -5.52
N PHE A 52 16.86 -1.53 -4.39
CA PHE A 52 15.42 -1.36 -4.36
C PHE A 52 14.99 -0.16 -5.21
N ASN A 53 15.61 1.01 -4.99
CA ASN A 53 15.29 2.22 -5.75
C ASN A 53 15.48 2.01 -7.26
N SER A 54 16.59 1.39 -7.69
CA SER A 54 16.87 1.10 -9.10
C SER A 54 15.86 0.11 -9.72
N LEU A 55 15.44 -0.92 -8.97
CA LEU A 55 14.40 -1.84 -9.42
C LEU A 55 13.06 -1.15 -9.56
N MET A 56 12.71 -0.24 -8.64
CA MET A 56 11.49 0.54 -8.72
C MET A 56 11.49 1.48 -9.93
N ASP A 57 12.61 2.17 -10.20
CA ASP A 57 12.75 3.00 -11.41
C ASP A 57 12.54 2.17 -12.68
N THR A 58 13.07 0.95 -12.70
CA THR A 58 12.89 0.01 -13.82
C THR A 58 11.42 -0.44 -13.95
N ALA A 59 10.76 -0.73 -12.83
CA ALA A 59 9.36 -1.14 -12.81
C ALA A 59 8.44 -0.03 -13.33
N ASP A 60 8.68 1.21 -12.90
CA ASP A 60 7.91 2.40 -13.32
C ASP A 60 8.09 2.70 -14.80
N ALA A 61 9.29 2.55 -15.32
CA ALA A 61 9.58 2.74 -16.76
C ALA A 61 9.05 1.60 -17.64
N THR A 62 8.64 0.46 -17.07
CA THR A 62 8.25 -0.73 -17.82
C THR A 62 6.74 -0.75 -18.05
N LEU A 63 6.29 -0.40 -19.26
CA LEU A 63 4.87 -0.41 -19.65
C LEU A 63 4.33 -1.83 -19.86
N ASP A 64 5.15 -2.75 -20.37
CA ASP A 64 4.76 -4.15 -20.56
C ASP A 64 4.51 -4.84 -19.23
N VAL A 65 3.28 -5.32 -19.04
CA VAL A 65 2.82 -5.92 -17.78
C VAL A 65 3.61 -7.18 -17.42
N ALA A 66 3.94 -8.02 -18.41
CA ALA A 66 4.65 -9.27 -18.14
C ALA A 66 6.09 -8.99 -17.70
N LYS A 67 6.76 -8.07 -18.35
CA LYS A 67 8.12 -7.63 -17.97
C LYS A 67 8.12 -6.93 -16.62
N ARG A 68 7.16 -6.03 -16.36
CA ARG A 68 7.04 -5.36 -15.06
C ARG A 68 6.83 -6.34 -13.92
N LYS A 69 6.03 -7.40 -14.11
CA LYS A 69 5.88 -8.46 -13.10
C LYS A 69 7.21 -9.15 -12.76
N LEU A 70 8.09 -9.35 -13.73
CA LEU A 70 9.41 -9.94 -13.48
C LEU A 70 10.31 -9.00 -12.65
N VAL A 71 10.22 -7.70 -12.90
CA VAL A 71 10.95 -6.71 -12.10
C VAL A 71 10.37 -6.64 -10.68
N LEU A 72 9.04 -6.58 -10.54
CA LEU A 72 8.38 -6.54 -9.23
C LEU A 72 8.65 -7.80 -8.40
N LYS A 73 8.78 -8.96 -9.04
CA LYS A 73 9.22 -10.18 -8.34
C LYS A 73 10.58 -9.99 -7.68
N GLN A 74 11.55 -9.36 -8.37
CA GLN A 74 12.86 -9.08 -7.79
C GLN A 74 12.77 -8.06 -6.63
N VAL A 75 11.86 -7.08 -6.73
CA VAL A 75 11.59 -6.13 -5.64
C VAL A 75 11.05 -6.87 -4.41
N GLU A 76 10.06 -7.75 -4.60
CA GLU A 76 9.46 -8.54 -3.52
C GLU A 76 10.47 -9.48 -2.86
N GLU A 77 11.29 -10.17 -3.65
CA GLU A 77 12.38 -11.03 -3.15
C GLU A 77 13.38 -10.22 -2.32
N LEU A 78 13.77 -9.03 -2.79
CA LEU A 78 14.68 -8.15 -2.06
C LEU A 78 14.06 -7.68 -0.74
N MET A 79 12.77 -7.29 -0.74
CA MET A 79 12.09 -6.89 0.48
C MET A 79 11.95 -8.03 1.48
N GLN A 80 11.76 -9.26 1.03
CA GLN A 80 11.72 -10.44 1.91
C GLN A 80 13.11 -10.73 2.52
N GLU A 81 14.17 -10.53 1.77
CA GLU A 81 15.55 -10.74 2.23
C GLU A 81 15.99 -9.67 3.23
N GLU A 82 15.73 -8.41 2.93
CA GLU A 82 16.11 -7.26 3.78
C GLU A 82 15.18 -7.02 4.96
N GLY A 83 13.94 -7.49 4.89
CA GLY A 83 12.97 -7.47 5.99
C GLY A 83 12.59 -6.07 6.51
N PRO A 84 12.34 -5.06 5.65
CA PRO A 84 11.98 -3.71 6.12
C PRO A 84 10.64 -3.67 6.85
N ILE A 85 9.78 -4.66 6.62
CA ILE A 85 8.46 -4.78 7.24
C ILE A 85 8.14 -6.24 7.57
N VAL A 86 7.20 -6.43 8.49
CA VAL A 86 6.52 -7.70 8.72
C VAL A 86 5.07 -7.53 8.27
N GLN A 87 4.65 -8.32 7.28
CA GLN A 87 3.27 -8.32 6.76
C GLN A 87 2.51 -9.53 7.32
N PRO A 88 1.89 -9.43 8.52
CA PRO A 88 1.31 -10.59 9.18
C PRO A 88 -0.03 -11.01 8.59
N VAL A 89 -0.79 -10.06 8.04
CA VAL A 89 -2.16 -10.30 7.56
C VAL A 89 -2.53 -9.40 6.38
N TRP A 90 -3.38 -9.90 5.51
CA TRP A 90 -4.16 -9.12 4.56
C TRP A 90 -5.54 -8.86 5.16
N ARG A 91 -5.79 -7.62 5.50
CA ARG A 91 -7.01 -7.22 6.19
C ARG A 91 -8.18 -7.18 5.22
N ALA A 92 -9.30 -7.82 5.57
CA ALA A 92 -10.53 -7.68 4.80
C ALA A 92 -11.10 -6.25 4.93
N VAL A 93 -11.66 -5.75 3.85
CA VAL A 93 -12.36 -4.47 3.80
C VAL A 93 -13.87 -4.73 3.78
N PHE A 94 -14.61 -4.02 4.63
CA PHE A 94 -16.05 -4.19 4.76
C PHE A 94 -16.77 -2.86 4.53
N THR A 95 -17.94 -2.93 3.90
CA THR A 95 -18.84 -1.80 3.76
C THR A 95 -20.25 -2.22 4.14
N GLY A 96 -20.84 -1.49 5.08
CA GLY A 96 -22.26 -1.65 5.43
C GLY A 96 -23.14 -0.83 4.47
N VAL A 97 -24.10 -1.50 3.84
CA VAL A 97 -25.02 -0.85 2.90
C VAL A 97 -26.47 -1.14 3.30
N ASN A 98 -27.32 -0.13 3.30
CA ASN A 98 -28.74 -0.33 3.54
C ASN A 98 -29.33 -1.21 2.42
N LYS A 99 -30.15 -2.21 2.79
CA LYS A 99 -30.75 -3.17 1.84
C LYS A 99 -31.65 -2.52 0.75
N ARG A 100 -32.07 -1.28 0.94
CA ARG A 100 -32.83 -0.54 -0.07
C ARG A 100 -31.97 -0.01 -1.20
N VAL A 101 -30.67 0.19 -0.95
CA VAL A 101 -29.75 0.68 -1.99
C VAL A 101 -29.52 -0.42 -3.01
N LYS A 102 -29.74 -0.10 -4.26
CA LYS A 102 -29.48 -0.93 -5.43
C LYS A 102 -28.25 -0.42 -6.18
N GLY A 103 -27.60 -1.27 -6.97
CA GLY A 103 -26.45 -0.90 -7.79
C GLY A 103 -25.12 -0.80 -7.01
N PHE A 104 -25.11 -0.97 -5.68
CA PHE A 104 -23.86 -0.95 -4.92
C PHE A 104 -22.94 -2.11 -5.33
N LYS A 105 -21.70 -1.76 -5.61
CA LYS A 105 -20.60 -2.73 -5.85
C LYS A 105 -19.41 -2.35 -4.97
N MET A 106 -18.86 -3.33 -4.26
CA MET A 106 -17.64 -3.12 -3.51
C MET A 106 -16.45 -2.96 -4.45
N HIS A 107 -15.66 -1.91 -4.24
CA HIS A 107 -14.42 -1.69 -4.98
C HIS A 107 -13.19 -1.91 -4.07
N PRO A 108 -12.13 -2.59 -4.53
CA PRO A 108 -10.97 -2.90 -3.70
C PRO A 108 -10.27 -1.67 -3.10
N THR A 109 -10.33 -0.52 -3.78
CA THR A 109 -9.74 0.73 -3.33
C THR A 109 -10.71 1.66 -2.61
N ASN A 110 -11.88 1.15 -2.17
CA ASN A 110 -12.94 1.92 -1.52
C ASN A 110 -13.51 3.07 -2.35
N TYR A 111 -13.50 2.97 -3.68
CA TYR A 111 -14.26 3.88 -4.52
C TYR A 111 -15.76 3.58 -4.42
N PHE A 112 -16.55 4.62 -4.41
CA PHE A 112 -18.00 4.56 -4.36
C PHE A 112 -18.56 5.19 -5.64
N PHE A 113 -19.10 4.36 -6.52
CA PHE A 113 -19.75 4.81 -7.77
C PHE A 113 -21.20 5.18 -7.48
N CYS A 114 -21.37 6.30 -6.77
CA CYS A 114 -22.70 6.73 -6.28
C CYS A 114 -23.69 7.01 -7.41
N GLU A 115 -23.20 7.30 -8.61
CA GLU A 115 -23.99 7.49 -9.83
C GLU A 115 -24.68 6.21 -10.31
N GLU A 116 -24.21 5.03 -9.89
CA GLU A 116 -24.84 3.74 -10.18
C GLU A 116 -25.91 3.34 -9.15
N TRP A 117 -26.06 4.13 -8.08
CA TRP A 117 -26.95 3.76 -6.99
C TRP A 117 -28.37 4.29 -7.17
N SER A 118 -29.35 3.52 -6.67
CA SER A 118 -30.75 3.94 -6.51
C SER A 118 -31.32 3.41 -5.19
N VAL A 119 -32.43 4.00 -4.75
CA VAL A 119 -33.13 3.61 -3.51
C VAL A 119 -34.52 3.07 -3.84
#